data_762c25e56a9726f393d3b7716eaeff24
#
_entry.id   762c25e56a9726f393d3b7716eaeff24
#
_cell.length_a   1.000
_cell.length_b   1.000
_cell.length_c   1.000
_cell.angle_alpha   90.00
_cell.angle_beta   90.00
_cell.angle_gamma   90.00
#
_symmetry.space_group_name_H-M   'P 1'
#
loop_
_entity.id
_entity.type
_entity.pdbx_description
1 polymer ?
#
loop_
_entity_poly.entity_id
_entity_poly.type
_entity_poly.pdbx_seq_one_letter_code
_entity_poly.pdbx_strand_id
1 'polypeptide(L)'
;MAPATALPGTASGSAAGRVPELSFFFPAHNEEANLEALVEEALGALPALAEKFEIIAVNDGSRDRTAAIADELARKHPDVFRVVHHPTNLGYGAALRSGFHAARYGLIAFIDGDRQFKVADVGRLTERMVEADSPDVVVGFRLKRADPPIRRWYARVYRFSNRIFFGVRVRDIDCACKLFKRDSLTPIRVSSGGAFFTAELLIKLRFEGRRLAEVGIPHYARTAGSPTGAKPSVVFRAVRDFWSLRFRLWFGRGEGMRRGEPILG
;
A
#
# COMPACT_ATOMS: atom_id res chain seq x y z
N MET A 1 31.76 -24.45 -24.30
CA MET A 1 31.05 -24.66 -23.04
C MET A 1 31.38 -23.47 -22.12
N ALA A 2 30.47 -22.52 -21.98
CA ALA A 2 30.60 -21.39 -21.06
C ALA A 2 29.87 -21.74 -19.76
N PRO A 3 30.41 -21.38 -18.57
CA PRO A 3 29.77 -21.71 -17.31
C PRO A 3 28.52 -20.87 -17.05
N ALA A 4 27.50 -21.50 -16.54
CA ALA A 4 26.23 -20.90 -16.13
C ALA A 4 26.49 -19.93 -14.97
N THR A 5 26.11 -18.67 -15.15
CA THR A 5 26.14 -17.65 -14.11
C THR A 5 25.03 -17.96 -13.07
N ALA A 6 25.42 -18.33 -11.89
CA ALA A 6 24.55 -18.55 -10.76
C ALA A 6 23.78 -17.27 -10.42
N LEU A 7 22.46 -17.39 -10.24
CA LEU A 7 21.61 -16.35 -9.68
C LEU A 7 22.04 -16.04 -8.24
N PRO A 8 22.08 -14.78 -7.80
CA PRO A 8 22.43 -14.47 -6.42
C PRO A 8 21.35 -15.03 -5.49
N GLY A 9 21.84 -15.76 -4.49
CA GLY A 9 21.06 -16.50 -3.52
C GLY A 9 20.03 -15.64 -2.77
N THR A 10 18.99 -16.31 -2.32
CA THR A 10 18.02 -15.84 -1.33
C THR A 10 18.75 -15.24 -0.15
N ALA A 11 18.67 -13.92 0.00
CA ALA A 11 19.25 -13.23 1.14
C ALA A 11 18.61 -13.77 2.43
N SER A 12 19.41 -14.45 3.22
CA SER A 12 19.17 -14.75 4.62
C SER A 12 18.79 -13.45 5.34
N GLY A 13 17.56 -13.37 5.90
CA GLY A 13 17.08 -12.21 6.64
C GLY A 13 18.05 -11.84 7.77
N SER A 14 18.80 -10.78 7.56
CA SER A 14 19.67 -10.18 8.56
C SER A 14 18.80 -9.55 9.66
N ALA A 15 19.19 -9.70 10.93
CA ALA A 15 18.58 -9.05 12.10
C ALA A 15 18.57 -7.50 12.01
N ALA A 16 19.24 -6.91 11.03
CA ALA A 16 19.44 -5.48 10.84
C ALA A 16 18.18 -4.69 10.42
N GLY A 17 17.12 -5.34 9.94
CA GLY A 17 15.88 -4.67 9.51
C GLY A 17 14.65 -4.99 10.35
N ARG A 18 14.79 -5.74 11.45
CA ARG A 18 13.69 -6.12 12.31
C ARG A 18 13.25 -4.95 13.16
N VAL A 19 11.93 -4.66 13.13
CA VAL A 19 11.34 -3.53 13.86
C VAL A 19 10.62 -4.01 15.14
N PRO A 20 10.45 -3.16 16.18
CA PRO A 20 9.76 -3.56 17.41
C PRO A 20 8.32 -4.00 17.17
N GLU A 21 7.58 -3.27 16.32
CA GLU A 21 6.16 -3.54 16.08
C GLU A 21 5.72 -3.14 14.68
N LEU A 22 4.80 -3.90 14.09
CA LEU A 22 4.31 -3.69 12.72
C LEU A 22 2.85 -4.09 12.56
N SER A 23 1.99 -3.15 12.16
CA SER A 23 0.69 -3.45 11.59
C SER A 23 0.82 -3.66 10.09
N PHE A 24 0.46 -4.84 9.62
CA PHE A 24 0.42 -5.17 8.21
C PHE A 24 -1.03 -5.35 7.77
N PHE A 25 -1.46 -4.64 6.72
CA PHE A 25 -2.80 -4.81 6.21
C PHE A 25 -2.85 -4.90 4.69
N PHE A 26 -3.95 -5.46 4.18
CA PHE A 26 -4.25 -5.51 2.76
C PHE A 26 -5.76 -5.40 2.50
N PRO A 27 -6.18 -4.67 1.46
CA PRO A 27 -7.55 -4.68 0.98
C PRO A 27 -7.82 -5.97 0.20
N ALA A 28 -9.02 -6.53 0.35
CA ALA A 28 -9.48 -7.72 -0.36
C ALA A 28 -10.90 -7.49 -0.91
N HIS A 29 -11.10 -7.69 -2.21
CA HIS A 29 -12.40 -7.66 -2.84
C HIS A 29 -12.50 -8.75 -3.91
N ASN A 30 -13.25 -9.82 -3.62
CA ASN A 30 -13.33 -11.02 -4.44
C ASN A 30 -11.95 -11.66 -4.66
N GLU A 31 -11.27 -11.95 -3.56
CA GLU A 31 -9.91 -12.52 -3.53
C GLU A 31 -9.90 -13.93 -2.87
N GLU A 32 -11.01 -14.69 -2.98
CA GLU A 32 -11.11 -16.04 -2.39
C GLU A 32 -9.95 -16.96 -2.79
N ALA A 33 -9.41 -16.82 -4.02
CA ALA A 33 -8.32 -17.62 -4.52
C ALA A 33 -6.93 -17.22 -3.99
N ASN A 34 -6.79 -16.01 -3.42
CA ASN A 34 -5.51 -15.44 -2.99
C ASN A 34 -5.40 -15.32 -1.46
N LEU A 35 -6.53 -15.16 -0.77
CA LEU A 35 -6.58 -14.71 0.62
C LEU A 35 -5.84 -15.65 1.58
N GLU A 36 -6.15 -16.95 1.54
CA GLU A 36 -5.55 -17.93 2.45
C GLU A 36 -4.02 -17.98 2.27
N ALA A 37 -3.57 -18.10 1.03
CA ALA A 37 -2.14 -18.13 0.72
C ALA A 37 -1.40 -16.83 1.05
N LEU A 38 -2.07 -15.66 0.98
CA LEU A 38 -1.49 -14.39 1.40
C LEU A 38 -1.33 -14.32 2.92
N VAL A 39 -2.33 -14.78 3.68
CA VAL A 39 -2.28 -14.80 5.14
C VAL A 39 -1.22 -15.78 5.64
N GLU A 40 -1.13 -16.98 5.05
CA GLU A 40 -0.07 -17.94 5.37
C GLU A 40 1.32 -17.38 5.08
N GLU A 41 1.49 -16.71 3.93
CA GLU A 41 2.75 -16.02 3.59
C GLU A 41 3.08 -14.94 4.63
N ALA A 42 2.08 -14.17 5.09
CA ALA A 42 2.26 -13.14 6.10
C ALA A 42 2.66 -13.74 7.47
N LEU A 43 1.99 -14.79 7.90
CA LEU A 43 2.31 -15.52 9.14
C LEU A 43 3.75 -16.08 9.11
N GLY A 44 4.22 -16.52 7.94
CA GLY A 44 5.59 -17.02 7.77
C GLY A 44 6.65 -15.93 7.71
N ALA A 45 6.34 -14.76 7.11
CA ALA A 45 7.33 -13.72 6.84
C ALA A 45 7.45 -12.68 7.96
N LEU A 46 6.32 -12.22 8.54
CA LEU A 46 6.29 -11.11 9.50
C LEU A 46 7.07 -11.35 10.80
N PRO A 47 7.16 -12.57 11.35
CA PRO A 47 8.00 -12.82 12.54
C PRO A 47 9.49 -12.48 12.37
N ALA A 48 10.00 -12.57 11.14
CA ALA A 48 11.36 -12.17 10.82
C ALA A 48 11.51 -10.64 10.68
N LEU A 49 10.42 -9.90 10.43
CA LEU A 49 10.42 -8.47 10.17
C LEU A 49 10.11 -7.63 11.42
N ALA A 50 9.33 -8.17 12.38
CA ALA A 50 8.90 -7.46 13.57
C ALA A 50 8.89 -8.37 14.81
N GLU A 51 9.09 -7.77 16.00
CA GLU A 51 8.97 -8.49 17.27
C GLU A 51 7.50 -8.74 17.62
N LYS A 52 6.66 -7.72 17.39
CA LYS A 52 5.20 -7.80 17.50
C LYS A 52 4.59 -7.42 16.16
N PHE A 53 3.63 -8.17 15.72
CA PHE A 53 2.91 -7.84 14.49
C PHE A 53 1.43 -8.18 14.58
N GLU A 54 0.65 -7.55 13.71
CA GLU A 54 -0.72 -7.91 13.42
C GLU A 54 -0.94 -7.93 11.91
N ILE A 55 -1.87 -8.75 11.47
CA ILE A 55 -2.33 -8.86 10.08
C ILE A 55 -3.79 -8.43 10.04
N ILE A 56 -4.13 -7.53 9.14
CA ILE A 56 -5.50 -7.02 9.00
C ILE A 56 -5.94 -7.21 7.54
N ALA A 57 -6.96 -8.03 7.32
CA ALA A 57 -7.64 -8.08 6.05
C ALA A 57 -8.82 -7.10 6.05
N VAL A 58 -8.91 -6.25 5.02
CA VAL A 58 -10.08 -5.39 4.84
C VAL A 58 -10.91 -5.94 3.69
N ASN A 59 -11.98 -6.65 4.02
CA ASN A 59 -12.93 -7.16 3.05
C ASN A 59 -13.88 -6.06 2.59
N ASP A 60 -13.68 -5.56 1.38
CA ASP A 60 -14.45 -4.46 0.80
C ASP A 60 -15.73 -4.96 0.11
N GLY A 61 -16.62 -5.59 0.90
CA GLY A 61 -17.93 -6.05 0.43
C GLY A 61 -17.84 -7.10 -0.68
N SER A 62 -17.00 -8.12 -0.50
CA SER A 62 -16.87 -9.24 -1.45
C SER A 62 -18.17 -10.03 -1.60
N ARG A 63 -18.39 -10.60 -2.78
CA ARG A 63 -19.56 -11.41 -3.13
C ARG A 63 -19.24 -12.91 -3.27
N ASP A 64 -17.96 -13.25 -3.26
CA ASP A 64 -17.43 -14.60 -3.26
C ASP A 64 -17.17 -15.09 -1.83
N ARG A 65 -16.41 -16.16 -1.66
CA ARG A 65 -16.09 -16.74 -0.36
C ARG A 65 -15.03 -15.96 0.45
N THR A 66 -14.56 -14.82 -0.02
CA THR A 66 -13.51 -14.02 0.65
C THR A 66 -13.88 -13.73 2.12
N ALA A 67 -15.12 -13.32 2.40
CA ALA A 67 -15.55 -13.03 3.77
C ALA A 67 -15.47 -14.28 4.66
N ALA A 68 -16.03 -15.41 4.20
CA ALA A 68 -16.05 -16.64 4.96
C ALA A 68 -14.63 -17.18 5.24
N ILE A 69 -13.74 -17.11 4.26
CA ILE A 69 -12.32 -17.51 4.41
C ILE A 69 -11.62 -16.58 5.41
N ALA A 70 -11.86 -15.28 5.34
CA ALA A 70 -11.28 -14.31 6.26
C ALA A 70 -11.70 -14.57 7.71
N ASP A 71 -13.00 -14.85 7.95
CA ASP A 71 -13.53 -15.17 9.29
C ASP A 71 -12.99 -16.49 9.83
N GLU A 72 -12.79 -17.48 8.97
CA GLU A 72 -12.17 -18.74 9.36
C GLU A 72 -10.71 -18.55 9.79
N LEU A 73 -9.94 -17.76 9.01
CA LEU A 73 -8.56 -17.41 9.34
C LEU A 73 -8.47 -16.60 10.64
N ALA A 74 -9.41 -15.69 10.89
CA ALA A 74 -9.47 -14.94 12.14
C ALA A 74 -9.73 -15.83 13.36
N ARG A 75 -10.55 -16.88 13.20
CA ARG A 75 -10.75 -17.88 14.26
C ARG A 75 -9.53 -18.79 14.47
N LYS A 76 -8.77 -19.09 13.41
CA LYS A 76 -7.53 -19.88 13.49
C LYS A 76 -6.37 -19.10 14.12
N HIS A 77 -6.30 -17.80 13.93
CA HIS A 77 -5.17 -16.94 14.35
C HIS A 77 -5.64 -15.70 15.13
N PRO A 78 -6.42 -15.84 16.22
CA PRO A 78 -7.10 -14.73 16.90
C PRO A 78 -6.15 -13.68 17.49
N ASP A 79 -4.92 -14.08 17.82
CA ASP A 79 -3.93 -13.19 18.45
C ASP A 79 -3.27 -12.22 17.46
N VAL A 80 -3.16 -12.61 16.18
CA VAL A 80 -2.37 -11.88 15.19
C VAL A 80 -3.14 -11.49 13.93
N PHE A 81 -4.27 -12.15 13.61
CA PHE A 81 -5.05 -11.88 12.42
C PHE A 81 -6.46 -11.42 12.77
N ARG A 82 -6.91 -10.38 12.09
CA ARG A 82 -8.28 -9.86 12.21
C ARG A 82 -8.81 -9.31 10.91
N VAL A 83 -10.13 -9.21 10.83
CA VAL A 83 -10.84 -8.77 9.62
C VAL A 83 -11.65 -7.51 9.91
N VAL A 84 -11.68 -6.62 8.94
CA VAL A 84 -12.62 -5.49 8.87
C VAL A 84 -13.52 -5.74 7.67
N HIS A 85 -14.83 -5.82 7.89
CA HIS A 85 -15.80 -6.02 6.82
C HIS A 85 -16.52 -4.73 6.49
N HIS A 86 -16.59 -4.40 5.20
CA HIS A 86 -17.52 -3.41 4.69
C HIS A 86 -18.82 -4.09 4.27
N PRO A 87 -19.99 -3.51 4.54
CA PRO A 87 -21.27 -4.10 4.17
C PRO A 87 -21.49 -4.16 2.66
N THR A 88 -20.81 -3.28 1.91
CA THR A 88 -20.81 -3.22 0.45
C THR A 88 -19.45 -2.78 -0.04
N ASN A 89 -19.18 -2.89 -1.36
CA ASN A 89 -17.96 -2.33 -1.95
C ASN A 89 -17.96 -0.81 -1.86
N LEU A 90 -17.12 -0.26 -0.98
CA LEU A 90 -16.91 1.18 -0.78
C LEU A 90 -15.76 1.72 -1.62
N GLY A 91 -14.97 0.83 -2.22
CA GLY A 91 -13.84 1.15 -3.09
C GLY A 91 -12.48 1.13 -2.41
N TYR A 92 -11.45 1.06 -3.25
CA TYR A 92 -10.06 0.85 -2.83
C TYR A 92 -9.57 1.83 -1.76
N GLY A 93 -9.84 3.13 -1.93
CA GLY A 93 -9.42 4.14 -0.96
C GLY A 93 -10.13 4.02 0.38
N ALA A 94 -11.41 3.61 0.39
CA ALA A 94 -12.13 3.35 1.63
C ALA A 94 -11.56 2.12 2.35
N ALA A 95 -11.22 1.06 1.60
CA ALA A 95 -10.59 -0.12 2.16
C ALA A 95 -9.21 0.20 2.78
N LEU A 96 -8.38 1.00 2.09
CA LEU A 96 -7.11 1.45 2.65
C LEU A 96 -7.32 2.28 3.93
N ARG A 97 -8.27 3.20 3.94
CA ARG A 97 -8.59 4.01 5.13
C ARG A 97 -8.96 3.11 6.30
N SER A 98 -9.85 2.14 6.10
CA SER A 98 -10.24 1.20 7.14
C SER A 98 -9.05 0.38 7.66
N GLY A 99 -8.12 0.00 6.79
CA GLY A 99 -6.88 -0.67 7.18
C GLY A 99 -6.00 0.23 8.07
N PHE A 100 -5.80 1.48 7.70
CA PHE A 100 -5.07 2.45 8.53
C PHE A 100 -5.74 2.70 9.89
N HIS A 101 -7.07 2.87 9.91
CA HIS A 101 -7.84 3.04 11.15
C HIS A 101 -7.74 1.81 12.07
N ALA A 102 -7.76 0.63 11.49
CA ALA A 102 -7.68 -0.62 12.23
C ALA A 102 -6.27 -0.90 12.75
N ALA A 103 -5.20 -0.37 12.15
CA ALA A 103 -3.82 -0.57 12.58
C ALA A 103 -3.59 -0.05 14.00
N ARG A 104 -2.84 -0.81 14.82
CA ARG A 104 -2.58 -0.50 16.24
C ARG A 104 -1.16 -0.04 16.51
N TYR A 105 -0.21 -0.52 15.71
CA TYR A 105 1.22 -0.33 15.97
C TYR A 105 1.80 0.93 15.34
N GLY A 106 3.00 1.30 15.78
CA GLY A 106 3.69 2.53 15.37
C GLY A 106 4.18 2.53 13.93
N LEU A 107 4.39 1.35 13.35
CA LEU A 107 4.66 1.18 11.92
C LEU A 107 3.48 0.49 11.24
N ILE A 108 3.10 1.00 10.06
CA ILE A 108 1.95 0.50 9.30
C ILE A 108 2.38 0.22 7.87
N ALA A 109 2.39 -1.05 7.48
CA ALA A 109 2.65 -1.47 6.10
C ALA A 109 1.38 -1.95 5.42
N PHE A 110 1.30 -1.76 4.10
CA PHE A 110 0.28 -2.42 3.31
C PHE A 110 0.80 -2.88 1.95
N ILE A 111 0.15 -3.91 1.43
CA ILE A 111 0.26 -4.37 0.03
C ILE A 111 -1.15 -4.63 -0.53
N ASP A 112 -1.27 -4.82 -1.85
CA ASP A 112 -2.52 -5.31 -2.44
C ASP A 112 -2.74 -6.81 -2.18
N GLY A 113 -4.02 -7.21 -2.05
CA GLY A 113 -4.41 -8.59 -1.77
C GLY A 113 -4.22 -9.58 -2.92
N ASP A 114 -3.79 -9.10 -4.09
CA ASP A 114 -3.68 -9.86 -5.34
C ASP A 114 -2.37 -10.64 -5.52
N ARG A 115 -1.51 -10.65 -4.48
CA ARG A 115 -0.21 -11.34 -4.42
C ARG A 115 0.78 -10.93 -5.51
N GLN A 116 0.63 -9.73 -6.09
CA GLN A 116 1.65 -9.17 -6.99
C GLN A 116 2.87 -8.62 -6.23
N PHE A 117 2.80 -8.50 -4.92
CA PHE A 117 3.92 -8.25 -4.00
C PHE A 117 4.00 -9.39 -2.99
N LYS A 118 5.19 -9.80 -2.63
CA LYS A 118 5.40 -10.77 -1.54
C LYS A 118 5.50 -10.05 -0.21
N VAL A 119 4.96 -10.67 0.84
CA VAL A 119 5.05 -10.11 2.20
C VAL A 119 6.50 -9.98 2.65
N ALA A 120 7.37 -10.93 2.28
CA ALA A 120 8.80 -10.87 2.56
C ALA A 120 9.48 -9.60 1.98
N ASP A 121 8.98 -9.05 0.87
CA ASP A 121 9.51 -7.81 0.28
C ASP A 121 9.24 -6.56 1.15
N VAL A 122 8.30 -6.63 2.11
CA VAL A 122 8.10 -5.59 3.15
C VAL A 122 9.36 -5.42 3.99
N GLY A 123 10.21 -6.45 4.12
CA GLY A 123 11.51 -6.38 4.77
C GLY A 123 12.41 -5.29 4.19
N ARG A 124 12.38 -5.07 2.88
CA ARG A 124 13.13 -3.96 2.25
C ARG A 124 12.64 -2.59 2.71
N LEU A 125 11.35 -2.47 3.01
CA LEU A 125 10.76 -1.23 3.53
C LEU A 125 11.16 -1.02 5.00
N THR A 126 11.15 -2.09 5.82
CA THR A 126 11.56 -2.00 7.23
C THR A 126 13.06 -1.72 7.34
N GLU A 127 13.90 -2.35 6.54
CA GLU A 127 15.33 -2.05 6.45
C GLU A 127 15.56 -0.56 6.14
N ARG A 128 14.89 -0.03 5.12
CA ARG A 128 15.01 1.39 4.74
C ARG A 128 14.45 2.33 5.80
N MET A 129 13.41 1.92 6.54
CA MET A 129 12.78 2.72 7.59
C MET A 129 13.70 2.96 8.80
N VAL A 130 14.57 1.99 9.11
CA VAL A 130 15.46 2.05 10.28
C VAL A 130 16.85 2.64 9.96
N GLU A 131 17.10 3.04 8.71
CA GLU A 131 18.34 3.74 8.35
C GLU A 131 18.49 5.08 9.10
N ALA A 132 19.71 5.59 9.17
CA ALA A 132 20.09 6.75 9.98
C ALA A 132 19.27 8.03 9.69
N ASP A 133 18.82 8.22 8.44
CA ASP A 133 17.95 9.35 8.07
C ASP A 133 16.50 9.16 8.51
N SER A 134 16.13 7.95 8.95
CA SER A 134 14.83 7.58 9.53
C SER A 134 13.63 8.26 8.85
N PRO A 135 13.28 7.90 7.61
CA PRO A 135 12.18 8.52 6.87
C PRO A 135 10.84 8.35 7.58
N ASP A 136 9.86 9.21 7.27
CA ASP A 136 8.50 9.08 7.81
C ASP A 136 7.66 8.08 7.01
N VAL A 137 8.01 7.91 5.72
CA VAL A 137 7.32 7.04 4.78
C VAL A 137 8.34 6.38 3.85
N VAL A 138 8.23 5.07 3.66
CA VAL A 138 8.98 4.34 2.63
C VAL A 138 8.00 3.86 1.56
N VAL A 139 8.24 4.27 0.32
CA VAL A 139 7.44 3.93 -0.86
C VAL A 139 8.19 2.91 -1.70
N GLY A 140 7.60 1.77 -1.96
CA GLY A 140 8.13 0.83 -2.93
C GLY A 140 8.05 1.40 -4.36
N PHE A 141 8.99 1.04 -5.23
CA PHE A 141 8.84 1.19 -6.67
C PHE A 141 9.12 -0.13 -7.37
N ARG A 142 8.33 -0.47 -8.38
CA ARG A 142 8.44 -1.74 -9.11
C ARG A 142 9.73 -1.76 -9.95
N LEU A 143 10.64 -2.70 -9.67
CA LEU A 143 11.92 -2.87 -10.37
C LEU A 143 11.73 -3.28 -11.84
N LYS A 144 10.79 -4.20 -12.11
CA LYS A 144 10.44 -4.62 -13.47
C LYS A 144 8.92 -4.50 -13.62
N ARG A 145 8.49 -3.70 -14.58
CA ARG A 145 7.07 -3.55 -14.92
C ARG A 145 6.78 -4.38 -16.16
N ALA A 146 5.99 -5.42 -15.99
CA ALA A 146 5.47 -6.25 -17.09
C ALA A 146 4.29 -5.58 -17.84
N ASP A 147 4.08 -4.27 -17.62
CA ASP A 147 2.96 -3.53 -18.21
C ASP A 147 3.14 -3.32 -19.72
N PRO A 148 2.06 -3.34 -20.51
CA PRO A 148 2.06 -2.93 -21.91
C PRO A 148 2.61 -1.50 -22.10
N PRO A 149 3.20 -1.16 -23.27
CA PRO A 149 3.82 0.14 -23.52
C PRO A 149 2.88 1.33 -23.24
N ILE A 150 1.61 1.21 -23.58
CA ILE A 150 0.59 2.26 -23.35
C ILE A 150 0.39 2.54 -21.84
N ARG A 151 0.36 1.50 -20.99
CA ARG A 151 0.27 1.66 -19.54
C ARG A 151 1.51 2.33 -18.97
N ARG A 152 2.69 1.99 -19.48
CA ARG A 152 3.95 2.64 -19.08
C ARG A 152 3.95 4.12 -19.43
N TRP A 153 3.36 4.49 -20.58
CA TRP A 153 3.21 5.88 -20.99
C TRP A 153 2.27 6.64 -20.04
N TYR A 154 1.08 6.11 -19.74
CA TYR A 154 0.16 6.71 -18.77
C TYR A 154 0.80 6.88 -17.39
N ALA A 155 1.49 5.87 -16.89
CA ALA A 155 2.19 5.95 -15.62
C ALA A 155 3.30 7.04 -15.63
N ARG A 156 3.97 7.24 -16.77
CA ARG A 156 4.98 8.31 -16.93
C ARG A 156 4.34 9.69 -16.90
N VAL A 157 3.26 9.88 -17.65
CA VAL A 157 2.49 11.14 -17.65
C VAL A 157 1.96 11.44 -16.25
N TYR A 158 1.35 10.46 -15.59
CA TYR A 158 0.82 10.61 -14.26
C TYR A 158 1.90 10.98 -13.22
N ARG A 159 3.04 10.32 -13.26
CA ARG A 159 4.19 10.65 -12.41
C ARG A 159 4.69 12.08 -12.68
N PHE A 160 4.83 12.46 -13.95
CA PHE A 160 5.26 13.80 -14.35
C PHE A 160 4.28 14.87 -13.86
N SER A 161 2.98 14.64 -14.00
CA SER A 161 1.94 15.53 -13.48
C SER A 161 2.01 15.69 -11.97
N ASN A 162 2.16 14.60 -11.20
CA ASN A 162 2.31 14.68 -9.75
C ASN A 162 3.60 15.43 -9.33
N ARG A 163 4.67 15.28 -10.10
CA ARG A 163 5.91 16.02 -9.85
C ARG A 163 5.74 17.52 -10.09
N ILE A 164 5.13 17.91 -11.19
CA ILE A 164 4.96 19.34 -11.56
C ILE A 164 3.92 20.01 -10.66
N PHE A 165 2.74 19.41 -10.53
CA PHE A 165 1.62 20.06 -9.86
C PHE A 165 1.66 19.97 -8.33
N PHE A 166 2.33 18.96 -7.77
CA PHE A 166 2.39 18.75 -6.33
C PHE A 166 3.81 18.59 -5.77
N GLY A 167 4.83 18.60 -6.64
CA GLY A 167 6.23 18.45 -6.23
C GLY A 167 6.60 17.05 -5.69
N VAL A 168 5.74 16.04 -5.83
CA VAL A 168 6.01 14.67 -5.36
C VAL A 168 7.02 14.02 -6.30
N ARG A 169 8.18 13.65 -5.74
CA ARG A 169 9.31 13.08 -6.50
C ARG A 169 9.51 11.61 -6.19
N VAL A 170 8.48 10.80 -6.42
CA VAL A 170 8.56 9.34 -6.28
C VAL A 170 8.51 8.67 -7.67
N ARG A 171 9.23 7.54 -7.81
CA ARG A 171 9.33 6.79 -9.06
C ARG A 171 8.04 6.07 -9.42
N ASP A 172 7.30 5.58 -8.42
CA ASP A 172 6.08 4.80 -8.61
C ASP A 172 5.05 5.11 -7.51
N ILE A 173 4.28 6.16 -7.72
CA ILE A 173 3.27 6.63 -6.74
C ILE A 173 2.16 5.59 -6.50
N ASP A 174 1.88 4.75 -7.51
CA ASP A 174 0.84 3.73 -7.49
C ASP A 174 1.33 2.35 -6.99
N CYS A 175 2.61 2.22 -6.63
CA CYS A 175 3.08 0.99 -6.02
C CYS A 175 2.37 0.75 -4.69
N ALA A 176 1.68 -0.38 -4.57
CA ALA A 176 0.89 -0.70 -3.37
C ALA A 176 1.74 -1.18 -2.18
N CYS A 177 3.05 -1.36 -2.34
CA CYS A 177 3.93 -1.75 -1.24
C CYS A 177 4.50 -0.51 -0.56
N LYS A 178 3.99 -0.15 0.61
CA LYS A 178 4.36 1.08 1.36
C LYS A 178 4.40 0.83 2.86
N LEU A 179 5.26 1.58 3.56
CA LEU A 179 5.41 1.58 5.02
C LEU A 179 5.37 3.00 5.55
N PHE A 180 4.64 3.23 6.63
CA PHE A 180 4.42 4.53 7.24
C PHE A 180 4.71 4.49 8.73
N LYS A 181 5.29 5.57 9.27
CA LYS A 181 5.20 5.85 10.70
C LYS A 181 3.79 6.34 11.02
N ARG A 182 3.16 5.76 12.03
CA ARG A 182 1.81 6.15 12.47
C ARG A 182 1.69 7.64 12.74
N ASP A 183 2.67 8.22 13.44
CA ASP A 183 2.67 9.64 13.81
C ASP A 183 2.69 10.57 12.59
N SER A 184 3.24 10.11 11.46
CA SER A 184 3.22 10.89 10.23
C SER A 184 1.82 11.01 9.62
N LEU A 185 0.94 10.07 9.92
CA LEU A 185 -0.42 9.99 9.39
C LEU A 185 -1.44 10.79 10.23
N THR A 186 -1.14 11.05 11.51
CA THR A 186 -2.07 11.72 12.44
C THR A 186 -2.68 13.02 11.91
N PRO A 187 -1.92 13.96 11.31
CA PRO A 187 -2.48 15.22 10.79
C PRO A 187 -3.17 15.05 9.43
N ILE A 188 -3.07 13.86 8.82
CA ILE A 188 -3.47 13.68 7.43
C ILE A 188 -4.96 13.34 7.30
N ARG A 189 -5.63 14.06 6.42
CA ARG A 189 -7.01 13.82 6.01
C ARG A 189 -7.05 13.60 4.51
N VAL A 190 -7.73 12.56 4.01
CA VAL A 190 -7.83 12.25 2.59
C VAL A 190 -9.28 12.32 2.13
N SER A 191 -9.51 12.97 0.99
CA SER A 191 -10.84 13.15 0.41
C SER A 191 -11.19 12.08 -0.62
N SER A 192 -10.19 11.54 -1.32
CA SER A 192 -10.41 10.53 -2.36
C SER A 192 -10.77 9.19 -1.74
N GLY A 193 -11.82 8.54 -2.27
CA GLY A 193 -12.19 7.17 -1.92
C GLY A 193 -11.78 6.15 -2.98
N GLY A 194 -11.09 6.57 -4.04
CA GLY A 194 -10.74 5.74 -5.20
C GLY A 194 -9.23 5.53 -5.39
N ALA A 195 -8.84 5.27 -6.63
CA ALA A 195 -7.45 5.01 -7.02
C ALA A 195 -6.49 6.18 -6.71
N PHE A 196 -6.99 7.42 -6.62
CA PHE A 196 -6.18 8.59 -6.29
C PHE A 196 -5.84 8.70 -4.79
N PHE A 197 -6.39 7.84 -3.93
CA PHE A 197 -6.20 7.88 -2.48
C PHE A 197 -4.72 7.92 -2.08
N THR A 198 -3.91 6.99 -2.58
CA THR A 198 -2.49 6.89 -2.21
C THR A 198 -1.69 8.08 -2.73
N ALA A 199 -2.04 8.62 -3.88
CA ALA A 199 -1.41 9.83 -4.39
C ALA A 199 -1.75 11.05 -3.53
N GLU A 200 -3.03 11.26 -3.19
CA GLU A 200 -3.44 12.33 -2.28
C GLU A 200 -2.76 12.22 -0.92
N LEU A 201 -2.65 11.00 -0.37
CA LEU A 201 -1.95 10.72 0.88
C LEU A 201 -0.48 11.17 0.80
N LEU A 202 0.27 10.72 -0.20
CA LEU A 202 1.69 11.07 -0.37
C LEU A 202 1.89 12.58 -0.65
N ILE A 203 0.98 13.20 -1.41
CA ILE A 203 0.98 14.65 -1.65
C ILE A 203 0.86 15.38 -0.32
N LYS A 204 -0.13 15.04 0.50
CA LYS A 204 -0.38 15.71 1.78
C LYS A 204 0.75 15.48 2.78
N LEU A 205 1.28 14.26 2.88
CA LEU A 205 2.47 13.96 3.69
C LEU A 205 3.66 14.85 3.29
N ARG A 206 3.89 15.01 1.98
CA ARG A 206 4.96 15.90 1.51
C ARG A 206 4.71 17.37 1.90
N PHE A 207 3.47 17.86 1.77
CA PHE A 207 3.13 19.24 2.17
C PHE A 207 3.27 19.46 3.69
N GLU A 208 3.06 18.43 4.52
CA GLU A 208 3.32 18.42 5.95
C GLU A 208 4.84 18.29 6.28
N GLY A 209 5.71 18.35 5.27
CA GLY A 209 7.16 18.27 5.46
C GLY A 209 7.68 16.87 5.80
N ARG A 210 6.86 15.82 5.63
CA ARG A 210 7.28 14.45 5.94
C ARG A 210 8.30 13.94 4.93
N ARG A 211 9.29 13.21 5.42
CA ARG A 211 10.37 12.65 4.61
C ARG A 211 9.94 11.34 3.97
N LEU A 212 9.95 11.33 2.64
CA LEU A 212 9.62 10.16 1.83
C LEU A 212 10.92 9.54 1.30
N ALA A 213 11.12 8.25 1.55
CA ALA A 213 12.18 7.45 0.95
C ALA A 213 11.60 6.42 -0.03
N GLU A 214 12.45 5.88 -0.89
CA GLU A 214 12.03 4.89 -1.88
C GLU A 214 12.93 3.66 -1.86
N VAL A 215 12.34 2.49 -2.14
CA VAL A 215 13.08 1.23 -2.27
C VAL A 215 12.53 0.41 -3.44
N GLY A 216 13.43 -0.28 -4.16
CA GLY A 216 13.04 -1.14 -5.27
C GLY A 216 12.42 -2.45 -4.79
N ILE A 217 11.21 -2.75 -5.26
CA ILE A 217 10.45 -3.95 -4.90
C ILE A 217 10.25 -4.82 -6.15
N PRO A 218 10.48 -6.15 -6.10
CA PRO A 218 10.04 -7.06 -7.13
C PRO A 218 8.54 -6.98 -7.34
N HIS A 219 8.10 -7.19 -8.58
CA HIS A 219 6.68 -7.19 -8.92
C HIS A 219 6.38 -8.46 -9.71
N TYR A 220 5.49 -9.27 -9.19
CA TYR A 220 5.20 -10.60 -9.69
C TYR A 220 3.94 -10.60 -10.58
N ALA A 221 3.81 -11.62 -11.41
CA ALA A 221 2.59 -11.82 -12.18
C ALA A 221 1.44 -12.16 -11.23
N ARG A 222 0.26 -11.64 -11.52
CA ARG A 222 -0.97 -11.98 -10.79
C ARG A 222 -1.26 -13.47 -10.94
N THR A 223 -1.57 -14.14 -9.84
CA THR A 223 -1.87 -15.59 -9.83
C THR A 223 -3.34 -15.88 -10.09
N ALA A 224 -4.25 -14.99 -9.68
CA ALA A 224 -5.69 -15.13 -9.88
C ALA A 224 -6.38 -13.75 -9.93
N GLY A 225 -7.64 -13.70 -10.38
CA GLY A 225 -8.44 -12.49 -10.46
C GLY A 225 -8.19 -11.64 -11.72
N SER A 226 -8.96 -10.57 -11.89
CA SER A 226 -8.88 -9.65 -13.03
C SER A 226 -8.52 -8.22 -12.59
N PRO A 227 -7.70 -7.48 -13.37
CA PRO A 227 -7.32 -6.13 -13.03
C PRO A 227 -8.51 -5.17 -13.15
N THR A 228 -8.92 -4.55 -12.05
CA THR A 228 -10.04 -3.60 -12.00
C THR A 228 -9.61 -2.14 -12.16
N GLY A 229 -8.35 -1.82 -11.86
CA GLY A 229 -7.83 -0.44 -11.83
C GLY A 229 -7.72 0.26 -13.20
N ALA A 230 -7.84 -0.48 -14.32
CA ALA A 230 -7.74 0.09 -15.67
C ALA A 230 -9.10 0.46 -16.30
N LYS A 231 -10.21 0.32 -15.57
CA LYS A 231 -11.53 0.69 -16.08
C LYS A 231 -11.59 2.20 -16.36
N PRO A 232 -12.15 2.66 -17.49
CA PRO A 232 -12.23 4.08 -17.85
C PRO A 232 -12.87 4.95 -16.77
N SER A 233 -13.87 4.44 -16.06
CA SER A 233 -14.54 5.14 -14.96
C SER A 233 -13.60 5.38 -13.76
N VAL A 234 -12.69 4.46 -13.47
CA VAL A 234 -11.68 4.60 -12.40
C VAL A 234 -10.67 5.68 -12.78
N VAL A 235 -10.19 5.66 -14.03
CA VAL A 235 -9.25 6.66 -14.55
C VAL A 235 -9.88 8.05 -14.54
N PHE A 236 -11.11 8.19 -15.04
CA PHE A 236 -11.83 9.49 -15.05
C PHE A 236 -12.01 10.04 -13.63
N ARG A 237 -12.39 9.20 -12.66
CA ARG A 237 -12.51 9.61 -11.26
C ARG A 237 -11.17 10.06 -10.69
N ALA A 238 -10.09 9.33 -10.96
CA ALA A 238 -8.74 9.70 -10.50
C ALA A 238 -8.29 11.06 -11.08
N VAL A 239 -8.55 11.33 -12.36
CA VAL A 239 -8.25 12.63 -13.01
C VAL A 239 -9.08 13.75 -12.39
N ARG A 240 -10.37 13.53 -12.15
CA ARG A 240 -11.23 14.50 -11.47
C ARG A 240 -10.73 14.81 -10.06
N ASP A 241 -10.36 13.80 -9.29
CA ASP A 241 -9.87 13.93 -7.92
C ASP A 241 -8.53 14.66 -7.90
N PHE A 242 -7.63 14.39 -8.87
CA PHE A 242 -6.36 15.09 -9.07
C PHE A 242 -6.58 16.61 -9.24
N TRP A 243 -7.42 17.01 -10.18
CA TRP A 243 -7.70 18.43 -10.44
C TRP A 243 -8.45 19.08 -9.29
N SER A 244 -9.40 18.36 -8.67
CA SER A 244 -10.11 18.82 -7.50
C SER A 244 -9.15 19.13 -6.33
N LEU A 245 -8.17 18.26 -6.08
CA LEU A 245 -7.13 18.53 -5.07
C LEU A 245 -6.28 19.74 -5.49
N ARG A 246 -5.85 19.81 -6.75
CA ARG A 246 -5.00 20.89 -7.24
C ARG A 246 -5.66 22.26 -7.11
N PHE A 247 -6.90 22.39 -7.50
CA PHE A 247 -7.66 23.63 -7.36
C PHE A 247 -7.86 24.02 -5.89
N ARG A 248 -8.16 23.05 -5.02
CA ARG A 248 -8.28 23.31 -3.57
C ARG A 248 -6.99 23.80 -2.94
N LEU A 249 -5.85 23.25 -3.35
CA LEU A 249 -4.54 23.71 -2.85
C LEU A 249 -4.17 25.10 -3.39
N TRP A 250 -4.61 25.48 -4.58
CA TRP A 250 -4.33 26.78 -5.17
C TRP A 250 -5.21 27.90 -4.57
N PHE A 251 -6.51 27.64 -4.47
CA PHE A 251 -7.49 28.68 -4.14
C PHE A 251 -8.01 28.59 -2.70
N GLY A 252 -7.82 27.48 -2.03
CA GLY A 252 -8.40 27.18 -0.72
C GLY A 252 -7.58 27.62 0.49
N ARG A 253 -6.54 28.45 0.34
CA ARG A 253 -5.73 29.00 1.47
C ARG A 253 -5.45 27.98 2.59
N GLY A 254 -5.10 26.73 2.24
CA GLY A 254 -4.84 25.65 3.20
C GLY A 254 -6.04 24.72 3.49
N GLU A 255 -7.27 25.06 3.08
CA GLU A 255 -8.43 24.17 3.24
C GLU A 255 -8.28 22.83 2.51
N GLY A 256 -7.57 22.80 1.38
CA GLY A 256 -7.28 21.59 0.63
C GLY A 256 -6.53 20.54 1.46
N MET A 257 -5.70 20.96 2.41
CA MET A 257 -4.97 20.08 3.32
C MET A 257 -5.87 19.51 4.42
N ARG A 258 -6.82 20.29 4.91
CA ARG A 258 -7.71 19.94 6.03
C ARG A 258 -8.94 19.14 5.60
N ARG A 259 -9.27 19.16 4.31
CA ARG A 259 -10.49 18.52 3.80
C ARG A 259 -10.31 17.00 3.65
N GLY A 260 -11.38 16.26 3.95
CA GLY A 260 -11.42 14.81 3.90
C GLY A 260 -11.60 14.19 5.28
N GLU A 261 -11.55 12.88 5.33
CA GLU A 261 -11.63 12.11 6.57
C GLU A 261 -10.23 11.82 7.10
N PRO A 262 -10.03 11.77 8.44
CA PRO A 262 -8.74 11.40 9.02
C PRO A 262 -8.32 10.01 8.54
N ILE A 263 -7.01 9.80 8.44
CA ILE A 263 -6.44 8.50 8.05
C ILE A 263 -6.39 7.55 9.25
N LEU A 264 -6.14 8.09 10.43
CA LEU A 264 -6.19 7.35 11.68
C LEU A 264 -7.48 7.67 12.43
N GLY A 265 -8.01 6.68 13.12
CA GLY A 265 -9.13 6.82 14.04
C GLY A 265 -8.72 7.38 15.40
#